data_31c3c71b154ceb576627c3ce9d8ad6b6
#
_entry.id   31c3c71b154ceb576627c3ce9d8ad6b6
#
_cell.length_a   1.000
_cell.length_b   1.000
_cell.length_c   1.000
_cell.angle_alpha   90.00
_cell.angle_beta   90.00
_cell.angle_gamma   90.00
#
_symmetry.space_group_name_H-M   'P 1'
#
loop_
_entity.id
_entity.type
_entity.pdbx_description
1 polymer ?
#
loop_
_entity_poly.entity_id
_entity_poly.type
_entity_poly.pdbx_seq_one_letter_code
_entity_poly.pdbx_strand_id
1 'polypeptide(L)'
;MRLLMFVAAMLSLLVLSPAAAMAQSATPAATPAAAAPTLSPVIWELQAFVAPDGSSSPVDQPGNYTLQVEASGQTFLRADCNRGFGHATIDGNAVALGDLGVSMMMCPDGSRDHEFLQGLSNATTWAYDNDALVLSAADGSALRFNPTLAGVVWQWQRTQMMDDSVVTPADPAGYTLEFSEDGKLVVQADCNRAFGSFETDGPKIDIKALGMTRMACPDGSMDVAFLQNLNDAVAHTFRDGRLYFDLPMDGGILEFAPVTPHQLEQEAATPAAS
;
A
#
# COMPACT_ATOMS: atom_id res chain seq x y z
N MET A 1 -94.80 34.25 -42.66
CA MET A 1 -93.67 33.66 -43.35
C MET A 1 -92.47 33.86 -42.47
N ARG A 2 -92.19 32.85 -41.62
CA ARG A 2 -91.08 32.87 -40.63
C ARG A 2 -90.18 31.76 -40.93
N LEU A 3 -88.91 32.05 -41.23
CA LEU A 3 -87.87 31.08 -41.55
C LEU A 3 -87.21 30.73 -40.23
N LEU A 4 -87.25 29.44 -39.88
CA LEU A 4 -86.53 28.87 -38.75
C LEU A 4 -85.15 28.32 -39.21
N MET A 5 -84.08 28.92 -38.69
CA MET A 5 -82.72 28.45 -38.81
C MET A 5 -82.44 27.43 -37.71
N PHE A 6 -82.13 26.20 -38.07
CA PHE A 6 -81.56 25.21 -37.15
C PHE A 6 -80.03 25.37 -37.11
N VAL A 7 -79.53 25.63 -35.94
CA VAL A 7 -78.11 25.64 -35.68
C VAL A 7 -77.75 24.24 -35.10
N ALA A 8 -77.01 23.47 -35.83
CA ALA A 8 -76.46 22.18 -35.35
C ALA A 8 -75.19 22.43 -34.57
N ALA A 9 -75.19 22.14 -33.26
CA ALA A 9 -74.00 22.18 -32.41
C ALA A 9 -73.28 20.85 -32.59
N MET A 10 -72.06 20.88 -33.13
CA MET A 10 -71.12 19.78 -33.13
C MET A 10 -70.41 19.73 -31.79
N LEU A 11 -70.64 18.69 -31.02
CA LEU A 11 -69.96 18.39 -29.76
C LEU A 11 -68.68 17.60 -30.09
N SER A 12 -67.50 18.23 -30.03
CA SER A 12 -66.25 17.53 -30.22
C SER A 12 -65.81 16.89 -28.92
N LEU A 13 -65.84 15.57 -28.81
CA LEU A 13 -65.27 14.80 -27.71
C LEU A 13 -63.75 14.84 -27.82
N LEU A 14 -63.07 15.54 -26.89
CA LEU A 14 -61.63 15.42 -26.67
C LEU A 14 -61.38 14.11 -25.90
N VAL A 15 -60.78 13.14 -26.55
CA VAL A 15 -60.26 11.91 -25.89
C VAL A 15 -58.91 12.23 -25.29
N LEU A 16 -58.83 12.42 -23.97
CA LEU A 16 -57.57 12.46 -23.23
C LEU A 16 -57.01 11.06 -23.11
N SER A 17 -55.94 10.75 -23.84
CA SER A 17 -55.15 9.52 -23.62
C SER A 17 -54.25 9.72 -22.39
N PRO A 18 -54.25 8.81 -21.40
CA PRO A 18 -53.26 8.87 -20.33
C PRO A 18 -51.89 8.44 -20.87
N ALA A 19 -50.92 9.34 -20.86
CA ALA A 19 -49.53 9.00 -21.10
C ALA A 19 -49.04 8.18 -19.90
N ALA A 20 -48.85 6.89 -20.11
CA ALA A 20 -48.17 6.03 -19.14
C ALA A 20 -46.68 6.46 -19.03
N ALA A 21 -46.35 7.15 -17.96
CA ALA A 21 -44.94 7.43 -17.61
C ALA A 21 -44.25 6.11 -17.24
N MET A 22 -43.47 5.56 -18.15
CA MET A 22 -42.56 4.46 -17.84
C MET A 22 -41.47 5.00 -16.88
N ALA A 23 -41.59 4.64 -15.61
CA ALA A 23 -40.53 4.83 -14.66
C ALA A 23 -39.34 3.92 -15.07
N GLN A 24 -38.29 4.52 -15.61
CA GLN A 24 -37.03 3.85 -15.83
C GLN A 24 -36.43 3.56 -14.44
N SER A 25 -36.47 2.29 -14.02
CA SER A 25 -35.72 1.82 -12.85
C SER A 25 -34.24 2.03 -13.15
N ALA A 26 -33.62 3.03 -12.51
CA ALA A 26 -32.19 3.20 -12.52
C ALA A 26 -31.56 1.95 -11.89
N THR A 27 -30.85 1.16 -12.67
CA THR A 27 -30.01 0.08 -12.15
C THR A 27 -28.98 0.72 -11.23
N PRO A 28 -28.89 0.28 -9.95
CA PRO A 28 -27.83 0.80 -9.07
C PRO A 28 -26.49 0.53 -9.73
N ALA A 29 -25.66 1.56 -9.82
CA ALA A 29 -24.28 1.42 -10.28
C ALA A 29 -23.59 0.38 -9.40
N ALA A 30 -23.04 -0.66 -10.02
CA ALA A 30 -22.26 -1.66 -9.30
C ALA A 30 -21.14 -0.95 -8.56
N THR A 31 -21.10 -1.09 -7.24
CA THR A 31 -19.94 -0.66 -6.43
C THR A 31 -18.72 -1.36 -7.02
N PRO A 32 -17.64 -0.64 -7.38
CA PRO A 32 -16.44 -1.29 -7.87
C PRO A 32 -16.01 -2.33 -6.85
N ALA A 33 -15.82 -3.55 -7.30
CA ALA A 33 -15.30 -4.61 -6.46
C ALA A 33 -13.95 -4.12 -5.89
N ALA A 34 -13.77 -4.22 -4.57
CA ALA A 34 -12.49 -3.94 -3.96
C ALA A 34 -11.43 -4.77 -4.68
N ALA A 35 -10.34 -4.13 -5.11
CA ALA A 35 -9.23 -4.86 -5.72
C ALA A 35 -8.77 -5.95 -4.75
N ALA A 36 -8.46 -7.14 -5.28
CA ALA A 36 -7.93 -8.22 -4.46
C ALA A 36 -6.68 -7.72 -3.73
N PRO A 37 -6.48 -8.07 -2.45
CA PRO A 37 -5.29 -7.66 -1.73
C PRO A 37 -4.05 -8.19 -2.45
N THR A 38 -3.03 -7.35 -2.56
CA THR A 38 -1.74 -7.73 -3.12
C THR A 38 -0.71 -7.76 -2.01
N LEU A 39 0.18 -8.75 -2.05
CA LEU A 39 1.28 -8.78 -1.10
C LEU A 39 2.25 -7.63 -1.40
N SER A 40 2.47 -6.79 -0.40
CA SER A 40 3.33 -5.62 -0.52
C SER A 40 4.81 -6.01 -0.59
N PRO A 41 5.64 -5.37 -1.44
CA PRO A 41 7.05 -5.69 -1.61
C PRO A 41 7.96 -5.10 -0.51
N VAL A 42 7.43 -4.75 0.65
CA VAL A 42 8.24 -4.32 1.79
C VAL A 42 9.10 -5.46 2.33
N ILE A 43 10.12 -5.13 3.10
CA ILE A 43 10.83 -6.13 3.89
C ILE A 43 9.99 -6.45 5.12
N TRP A 44 9.61 -7.71 5.25
CA TRP A 44 8.85 -8.26 6.36
C TRP A 44 9.79 -8.92 7.36
N GLU A 45 9.82 -8.46 8.61
CA GLU A 45 10.62 -9.03 9.71
C GLU A 45 9.77 -9.95 10.57
N LEU A 46 10.23 -11.19 10.76
CA LEU A 46 9.54 -12.18 11.56
C LEU A 46 9.49 -11.74 13.03
N GLN A 47 8.29 -11.62 13.57
CA GLN A 47 8.07 -11.30 14.97
C GLN A 47 7.86 -12.54 15.83
N ALA A 48 7.15 -13.52 15.28
CA ALA A 48 6.83 -14.73 16.02
C ALA A 48 6.52 -15.93 15.11
N PHE A 49 6.81 -17.09 15.62
CA PHE A 49 6.24 -18.36 15.16
C PHE A 49 4.96 -18.63 15.94
N VAL A 50 3.91 -19.01 15.25
CA VAL A 50 2.61 -19.34 15.85
C VAL A 50 2.36 -20.84 15.65
N ALA A 51 2.14 -21.56 16.74
CA ALA A 51 1.84 -22.97 16.69
C ALA A 51 0.36 -23.24 16.35
N PRO A 52 -0.03 -24.48 15.94
CA PRO A 52 -1.41 -24.81 15.60
C PRO A 52 -2.43 -24.60 16.73
N ASP A 53 -2.01 -24.60 17.99
CA ASP A 53 -2.85 -24.31 19.16
C ASP A 53 -3.01 -22.80 19.44
N GLY A 54 -2.39 -21.95 18.58
CA GLY A 54 -2.39 -20.49 18.71
C GLY A 54 -1.34 -19.94 19.67
N SER A 55 -0.50 -20.79 20.29
CA SER A 55 0.60 -20.30 21.11
C SER A 55 1.63 -19.59 20.24
N SER A 56 2.18 -18.48 20.75
CA SER A 56 3.14 -17.64 20.02
C SER A 56 4.53 -17.71 20.66
N SER A 57 5.54 -17.91 19.84
CA SER A 57 6.95 -17.91 20.23
C SER A 57 7.67 -16.74 19.56
N PRO A 58 7.93 -15.65 20.28
CA PRO A 58 8.55 -14.46 19.71
C PRO A 58 10.00 -14.71 19.28
N VAL A 59 10.48 -13.84 18.39
CA VAL A 59 11.85 -13.85 17.87
C VAL A 59 12.63 -12.71 18.51
N ASP A 60 13.78 -13.00 19.10
CA ASP A 60 14.60 -12.02 19.80
C ASP A 60 15.22 -10.96 18.87
N GLN A 61 15.54 -11.36 17.63
CA GLN A 61 16.18 -10.51 16.62
C GLN A 61 15.42 -10.61 15.30
N PRO A 62 14.26 -9.91 15.16
CA PRO A 62 13.41 -9.95 13.96
C PRO A 62 14.16 -9.69 12.65
N GLY A 63 15.06 -8.70 12.61
CA GLY A 63 15.85 -8.35 11.43
C GLY A 63 16.81 -9.44 10.93
N ASN A 64 16.99 -10.53 11.69
CA ASN A 64 17.70 -11.71 11.22
C ASN A 64 16.83 -12.67 10.40
N TYR A 65 15.51 -12.52 10.44
CA TYR A 65 14.56 -13.38 9.74
C TYR A 65 13.63 -12.53 8.89
N THR A 66 14.02 -12.29 7.65
CA THR A 66 13.29 -11.40 6.77
C THR A 66 12.79 -12.10 5.51
N LEU A 67 11.69 -11.59 4.99
CA LEU A 67 11.08 -11.98 3.73
C LEU A 67 10.73 -10.74 2.93
N GLN A 68 11.05 -10.73 1.64
CA GLN A 68 10.58 -9.73 0.69
C GLN A 68 10.09 -10.46 -0.56
N VAL A 69 8.90 -10.13 -1.03
CA VAL A 69 8.31 -10.67 -2.26
C VAL A 69 7.98 -9.52 -3.18
N GLU A 70 8.64 -9.44 -4.30
CA GLU A 70 8.37 -8.44 -5.32
C GLU A 70 7.08 -8.75 -6.11
N ALA A 71 6.54 -7.76 -6.79
CA ALA A 71 5.35 -7.92 -7.65
C ALA A 71 5.55 -8.97 -8.76
N SER A 72 6.79 -9.20 -9.19
CA SER A 72 7.18 -10.25 -10.13
C SER A 72 7.08 -11.68 -9.54
N GLY A 73 6.93 -11.81 -8.22
CA GLY A 73 7.09 -13.04 -7.46
C GLY A 73 8.54 -13.32 -7.05
N GLN A 74 9.52 -12.54 -7.50
CA GLN A 74 10.88 -12.71 -7.03
C GLN A 74 10.94 -12.52 -5.52
N THR A 75 11.57 -13.47 -4.85
CA THR A 75 11.56 -13.55 -3.39
C THR A 75 12.98 -13.49 -2.87
N PHE A 76 13.21 -12.67 -1.85
CA PHE A 76 14.46 -12.56 -1.11
C PHE A 76 14.19 -12.88 0.35
N LEU A 77 15.13 -13.54 1.00
CA LEU A 77 15.00 -13.87 2.42
C LEU A 77 16.35 -13.83 3.13
N ARG A 78 16.28 -13.58 4.42
CA ARG A 78 17.34 -13.80 5.37
C ARG A 78 16.85 -14.76 6.44
N ALA A 79 17.60 -15.84 6.66
CA ALA A 79 17.36 -16.84 7.70
C ALA A 79 18.58 -16.84 8.63
N ASP A 80 18.59 -15.89 9.56
CA ASP A 80 19.70 -15.61 10.49
C ASP A 80 21.02 -15.31 9.75
N CYS A 81 21.97 -16.19 9.78
CA CYS A 81 23.25 -16.05 9.09
C CYS A 81 23.17 -16.40 7.60
N ASN A 82 22.10 -17.04 7.16
CA ASN A 82 21.89 -17.48 5.80
C ASN A 82 21.06 -16.45 5.00
N ARG A 83 21.35 -16.36 3.71
CA ARG A 83 20.58 -15.55 2.76
C ARG A 83 20.07 -16.43 1.64
N GLY A 84 18.88 -16.11 1.15
CA GLY A 84 18.26 -16.90 0.10
C GLY A 84 17.46 -16.06 -0.86
N PHE A 85 17.12 -16.69 -1.97
CA PHE A 85 16.23 -16.16 -2.98
C PHE A 85 15.39 -17.31 -3.55
N GLY A 86 14.30 -16.96 -4.22
CA GLY A 86 13.40 -17.91 -4.84
C GLY A 86 12.28 -17.20 -5.59
N HIS A 87 11.17 -17.90 -5.72
CA HIS A 87 9.98 -17.34 -6.37
C HIS A 87 8.73 -17.70 -5.59
N ALA A 88 7.90 -16.69 -5.36
CA ALA A 88 6.56 -16.86 -4.80
C ALA A 88 5.52 -16.88 -5.93
N THR A 89 4.59 -17.81 -5.84
CA THR A 89 3.35 -17.77 -6.63
C THR A 89 2.24 -17.30 -5.71
N ILE A 90 1.53 -16.23 -6.11
CA ILE A 90 0.43 -15.65 -5.34
C ILE A 90 -0.83 -15.67 -6.21
N ASP A 91 -1.91 -16.27 -5.68
CA ASP A 91 -3.23 -16.32 -6.31
C ASP A 91 -4.29 -15.96 -5.26
N GLY A 92 -4.74 -14.72 -5.27
CA GLY A 92 -5.56 -14.17 -4.19
C GLY A 92 -4.86 -14.29 -2.84
N ASN A 93 -5.44 -15.04 -1.91
CA ASN A 93 -4.86 -15.31 -0.60
C ASN A 93 -3.97 -16.56 -0.55
N ALA A 94 -3.91 -17.34 -1.64
CA ALA A 94 -3.01 -18.47 -1.70
C ALA A 94 -1.57 -17.99 -1.97
N VAL A 95 -0.61 -18.64 -1.32
CA VAL A 95 0.83 -18.40 -1.51
C VAL A 95 1.56 -19.72 -1.57
N ALA A 96 2.52 -19.81 -2.47
CA ALA A 96 3.49 -20.90 -2.49
C ALA A 96 4.88 -20.29 -2.68
N LEU A 97 5.75 -20.50 -1.71
CA LEU A 97 7.15 -20.10 -1.74
C LEU A 97 7.98 -21.30 -2.22
N GLY A 98 8.19 -21.36 -3.55
CA GLY A 98 8.91 -22.45 -4.19
C GLY A 98 10.38 -22.12 -4.48
N ASP A 99 11.16 -23.18 -4.74
CA ASP A 99 12.53 -23.07 -5.23
C ASP A 99 13.44 -22.14 -4.42
N LEU A 100 13.29 -22.16 -3.07
CA LEU A 100 14.11 -21.35 -2.18
C LEU A 100 15.55 -21.89 -2.16
N GLY A 101 16.44 -21.19 -2.88
CA GLY A 101 17.89 -21.41 -2.80
C GLY A 101 18.45 -20.62 -1.62
N VAL A 102 19.11 -21.29 -0.67
CA VAL A 102 19.63 -20.68 0.56
C VAL A 102 21.09 -21.02 0.73
N SER A 103 21.94 -20.09 1.18
CA SER A 103 23.29 -20.40 1.62
C SER A 103 23.23 -21.39 2.80
N MET A 104 24.27 -22.18 2.98
CA MET A 104 24.33 -23.24 4.00
C MET A 104 25.47 -22.95 4.98
N MET A 105 25.50 -21.76 5.56
CA MET A 105 26.43 -21.45 6.64
C MET A 105 25.92 -22.07 7.94
N MET A 106 26.83 -22.47 8.80
CA MET A 106 26.47 -22.90 10.16
C MET A 106 26.20 -21.64 10.98
N CYS A 107 24.94 -21.45 11.34
CA CYS A 107 24.54 -20.32 12.16
C CYS A 107 24.92 -20.53 13.64
N PRO A 108 24.98 -19.46 14.44
CA PRO A 108 25.25 -19.56 15.88
C PRO A 108 24.24 -20.45 16.62
N ASP A 109 24.64 -20.94 17.80
CA ASP A 109 23.72 -21.66 18.68
C ASP A 109 22.49 -20.79 19.02
N GLY A 110 21.31 -21.42 18.97
CA GLY A 110 20.03 -20.73 19.18
C GLY A 110 19.39 -20.16 17.91
N SER A 111 20.06 -20.28 16.75
CA SER A 111 19.43 -19.92 15.47
C SER A 111 18.16 -20.73 15.22
N ARG A 112 17.16 -20.08 14.66
CA ARG A 112 15.88 -20.69 14.23
C ARG A 112 15.75 -20.70 12.70
N ASP A 113 16.88 -20.70 11.98
CA ASP A 113 16.92 -20.64 10.52
C ASP A 113 16.17 -21.81 9.88
N HIS A 114 16.34 -23.03 10.38
CA HIS A 114 15.62 -24.20 9.89
C HIS A 114 14.11 -24.10 10.10
N GLU A 115 13.67 -23.67 11.28
CA GLU A 115 12.26 -23.49 11.60
C GLU A 115 11.61 -22.42 10.71
N PHE A 116 12.32 -21.31 10.49
CA PHE A 116 11.89 -20.25 9.60
C PHE A 116 11.73 -20.74 8.16
N LEU A 117 12.74 -21.40 7.61
CA LEU A 117 12.71 -21.94 6.24
C LEU A 117 11.61 -22.99 6.07
N GLN A 118 11.42 -23.85 7.08
CA GLN A 118 10.32 -24.81 7.08
C GLN A 118 8.96 -24.13 7.11
N GLY A 119 8.78 -23.09 7.94
CA GLY A 119 7.55 -22.32 8.01
C GLY A 119 7.24 -21.63 6.68
N LEU A 120 8.24 -21.05 6.01
CA LEU A 120 8.07 -20.45 4.67
C LEU A 120 7.65 -21.51 3.65
N SER A 121 8.31 -22.67 3.64
CA SER A 121 8.02 -23.76 2.68
C SER A 121 6.64 -24.39 2.90
N ASN A 122 6.12 -24.37 4.13
CA ASN A 122 4.81 -24.93 4.48
C ASN A 122 3.68 -23.92 4.32
N ALA A 123 3.97 -22.63 4.11
CA ALA A 123 2.97 -21.59 3.94
C ALA A 123 2.09 -21.87 2.71
N THR A 124 0.79 -21.83 2.90
CA THR A 124 -0.21 -22.05 1.83
C THR A 124 -1.13 -20.85 1.63
N THR A 125 -1.27 -20.02 2.66
CA THR A 125 -2.09 -18.80 2.59
C THR A 125 -1.40 -17.63 3.26
N TRP A 126 -1.78 -16.43 2.84
CA TRP A 126 -1.34 -15.19 3.45
C TRP A 126 -2.51 -14.25 3.72
N ALA A 127 -2.38 -13.41 4.72
CA ALA A 127 -3.33 -12.35 5.04
C ALA A 127 -2.62 -11.21 5.76
N TYR A 128 -3.22 -10.03 5.70
CA TYR A 128 -2.89 -8.95 6.63
C TYR A 128 -3.77 -9.08 7.89
N ASP A 129 -3.15 -8.91 9.04
CA ASP A 129 -3.80 -8.73 10.33
C ASP A 129 -3.34 -7.39 10.89
N ASN A 130 -4.11 -6.35 10.62
CA ASN A 130 -3.76 -4.95 10.79
C ASN A 130 -2.52 -4.57 9.95
N ASP A 131 -1.38 -4.32 10.59
CA ASP A 131 -0.10 -4.00 9.99
C ASP A 131 0.78 -5.23 9.75
N ALA A 132 0.44 -6.37 10.32
CA ALA A 132 1.22 -7.59 10.22
C ALA A 132 0.85 -8.42 8.99
N LEU A 133 1.87 -9.03 8.36
CA LEU A 133 1.70 -10.13 7.42
C LEU A 133 1.68 -11.45 8.20
N VAL A 134 0.68 -12.27 7.93
CA VAL A 134 0.57 -13.63 8.47
C VAL A 134 0.63 -14.63 7.32
N LEU A 135 1.63 -15.50 7.34
CA LEU A 135 1.73 -16.66 6.46
C LEU A 135 1.30 -17.89 7.22
N SER A 136 0.24 -18.56 6.76
CA SER A 136 -0.32 -19.73 7.45
C SER A 136 -0.12 -21.02 6.65
N ALA A 137 0.19 -22.08 7.38
CA ALA A 137 0.30 -23.44 6.86
C ALA A 137 -1.00 -24.23 7.04
N ALA A 138 -1.14 -25.33 6.32
CA ALA A 138 -2.34 -26.19 6.36
C ALA A 138 -2.59 -26.86 7.73
N ASP A 139 -1.57 -27.02 8.55
CA ASP A 139 -1.66 -27.58 9.90
C ASP A 139 -2.11 -26.56 10.95
N GLY A 140 -2.30 -25.29 10.56
CA GLY A 140 -2.68 -24.19 11.45
C GLY A 140 -1.51 -23.44 12.06
N SER A 141 -0.26 -23.87 11.81
CA SER A 141 0.91 -23.07 12.19
C SER A 141 1.03 -21.82 11.31
N ALA A 142 1.68 -20.77 11.82
CA ALA A 142 1.87 -19.55 11.06
C ALA A 142 3.17 -18.82 11.42
N LEU A 143 3.61 -17.98 10.48
CA LEU A 143 4.66 -16.98 10.66
C LEU A 143 4.02 -15.60 10.69
N ARG A 144 4.32 -14.78 11.71
CA ARG A 144 3.83 -13.42 11.86
C ARG A 144 4.96 -12.42 11.67
N PHE A 145 4.77 -11.48 10.75
CA PHE A 145 5.77 -10.50 10.38
C PHE A 145 5.25 -9.08 10.58
N ASN A 146 6.17 -8.16 10.88
CA ASN A 146 5.91 -6.72 10.76
C ASN A 146 6.72 -6.13 9.59
N PRO A 147 6.22 -5.08 8.93
CA PRO A 147 6.95 -4.39 7.88
C PRO A 147 8.04 -3.49 8.44
N THR A 148 9.09 -3.22 7.65
CA THR A 148 10.13 -2.23 7.97
C THR A 148 9.95 -0.96 7.16
N LEU A 149 10.48 0.17 7.67
CA LEU A 149 10.60 1.41 6.89
C LEU A 149 11.72 1.31 5.84
N ALA A 150 12.83 0.64 6.20
CA ALA A 150 14.01 0.55 5.36
C ALA A 150 13.89 -0.53 4.27
N GLY A 151 14.72 -0.42 3.25
CA GLY A 151 14.88 -1.44 2.20
C GLY A 151 13.89 -1.38 1.06
N VAL A 152 12.98 -0.40 1.06
CA VAL A 152 12.08 -0.08 -0.06
C VAL A 152 12.05 1.42 -0.28
N VAL A 153 11.60 1.83 -1.44
CA VAL A 153 11.29 3.22 -1.73
C VAL A 153 9.80 3.45 -1.52
N TRP A 154 9.46 4.45 -0.72
CA TRP A 154 8.09 4.82 -0.41
C TRP A 154 7.66 5.96 -1.32
N GLN A 155 6.67 5.73 -2.16
CA GLN A 155 6.15 6.70 -3.12
C GLN A 155 4.86 7.34 -2.59
N TRP A 156 4.84 8.68 -2.46
CA TRP A 156 3.67 9.41 -1.99
C TRP A 156 2.51 9.29 -2.96
N GLN A 157 1.38 8.78 -2.46
CA GLN A 157 0.17 8.56 -3.25
C GLN A 157 -0.81 9.71 -3.09
N ARG A 158 -1.02 10.14 -1.84
CA ARG A 158 -1.96 11.21 -1.49
C ARG A 158 -1.77 11.67 -0.06
N THR A 159 -2.35 12.82 0.24
CA THR A 159 -2.62 13.28 1.61
C THR A 159 -4.12 13.48 1.76
N GLN A 160 -4.70 12.79 2.74
CA GLN A 160 -6.08 13.00 3.19
C GLN A 160 -6.05 14.10 4.23
N MET A 161 -6.70 15.24 3.95
CA MET A 161 -6.79 16.34 4.90
C MET A 161 -7.98 16.17 5.86
N MET A 162 -7.99 16.90 6.97
CA MET A 162 -9.07 16.84 7.98
C MET A 162 -10.44 17.27 7.43
N ASP A 163 -10.48 18.14 6.42
CA ASP A 163 -11.72 18.61 5.80
C ASP A 163 -12.24 17.65 4.71
N ASP A 164 -11.77 16.42 4.71
CA ASP A 164 -12.05 15.37 3.72
C ASP A 164 -11.51 15.67 2.30
N SER A 165 -10.81 16.78 2.10
CA SER A 165 -10.12 17.02 0.84
C SER A 165 -8.93 16.08 0.67
N VAL A 166 -8.62 15.77 -0.59
CA VAL A 166 -7.51 14.88 -0.96
C VAL A 166 -6.55 15.63 -1.85
N VAL A 167 -5.29 15.65 -1.47
CA VAL A 167 -4.18 16.19 -2.27
C VAL A 167 -3.40 15.01 -2.85
N THR A 168 -3.23 15.02 -4.18
CA THR A 168 -2.53 13.94 -4.92
C THR A 168 -1.45 14.56 -5.79
N PRO A 169 -0.20 14.05 -5.81
CA PRO A 169 0.79 14.49 -6.77
C PRO A 169 0.36 14.11 -8.19
N ALA A 170 0.65 14.97 -9.16
CA ALA A 170 0.38 14.66 -10.58
C ALA A 170 1.25 13.50 -11.08
N ASP A 171 2.47 13.40 -10.56
CA ASP A 171 3.40 12.30 -10.79
C ASP A 171 3.95 11.79 -9.46
N PRO A 172 3.40 10.69 -8.90
CA PRO A 172 3.88 10.10 -7.66
C PRO A 172 5.36 9.68 -7.71
N ALA A 173 5.91 9.32 -8.87
CA ALA A 173 7.31 8.92 -9.00
C ALA A 173 8.29 10.05 -8.67
N GLY A 174 7.85 11.30 -8.77
CA GLY A 174 8.61 12.48 -8.35
C GLY A 174 8.68 12.69 -6.83
N TYR A 175 7.93 11.94 -6.02
CA TYR A 175 7.82 12.17 -4.58
C TYR A 175 8.06 10.89 -3.80
N THR A 176 9.31 10.65 -3.42
CA THR A 176 9.71 9.40 -2.79
C THR A 176 10.51 9.59 -1.52
N LEU A 177 10.45 8.58 -0.64
CA LEU A 177 11.24 8.47 0.59
C LEU A 177 12.04 7.17 0.56
N GLU A 178 13.26 7.23 0.99
CA GLU A 178 14.13 6.07 1.19
C GLU A 178 14.74 6.14 2.58
N PHE A 179 14.36 5.19 3.43
CA PHE A 179 14.87 5.05 4.79
C PHE A 179 16.00 4.02 4.80
N SER A 180 17.08 4.36 5.49
CA SER A 180 18.22 3.46 5.68
C SER A 180 18.26 2.95 7.12
N GLU A 181 18.79 1.74 7.33
CA GLU A 181 18.91 1.12 8.67
C GLU A 181 19.78 1.96 9.63
N ASP A 182 20.67 2.82 9.10
CA ASP A 182 21.52 3.72 9.89
C ASP A 182 20.83 5.05 10.28
N GLY A 183 19.51 5.16 10.10
CA GLY A 183 18.72 6.33 10.47
C GLY A 183 18.79 7.49 9.48
N LYS A 184 19.30 7.28 8.28
CA LYS A 184 19.31 8.30 7.23
C LYS A 184 18.04 8.26 6.39
N LEU A 185 17.62 9.43 5.92
CA LEU A 185 16.50 9.62 5.05
C LEU A 185 16.92 10.38 3.79
N VAL A 186 16.59 9.82 2.63
CA VAL A 186 16.70 10.47 1.33
C VAL A 186 15.28 10.74 0.83
N VAL A 187 15.05 11.94 0.34
CA VAL A 187 13.75 12.37 -0.19
C VAL A 187 13.93 12.89 -1.60
N GLN A 188 13.14 12.40 -2.54
CA GLN A 188 12.90 13.05 -3.82
C GLN A 188 11.62 13.87 -3.66
N ALA A 189 11.67 15.16 -3.97
CA ALA A 189 10.55 16.08 -3.95
C ALA A 189 10.51 16.81 -5.28
N ASP A 190 9.89 16.18 -6.27
CA ASP A 190 9.83 16.60 -7.66
C ASP A 190 11.24 16.85 -8.23
N CYS A 191 11.58 18.06 -8.62
CA CYS A 191 12.90 18.43 -9.13
C CYS A 191 13.97 18.60 -8.04
N ASN A 192 13.59 18.58 -6.75
CA ASN A 192 14.48 18.76 -5.62
C ASN A 192 14.76 17.44 -4.88
N ARG A 193 15.94 17.36 -4.27
CA ARG A 193 16.33 16.28 -3.36
C ARG A 193 16.60 16.84 -1.98
N ALA A 194 16.16 16.10 -0.97
CA ALA A 194 16.47 16.42 0.41
C ALA A 194 17.12 15.22 1.12
N PHE A 195 17.93 15.54 2.11
CA PHE A 195 18.66 14.57 2.91
C PHE A 195 18.51 14.94 4.38
N GLY A 196 18.27 13.95 5.21
CA GLY A 196 18.10 14.13 6.63
C GLY A 196 18.32 12.83 7.38
N SER A 197 17.80 12.82 8.59
CA SER A 197 17.77 11.64 9.45
C SER A 197 16.37 11.46 10.02
N PHE A 198 16.12 10.27 10.53
CA PHE A 198 14.88 9.97 11.23
C PHE A 198 15.17 9.13 12.47
N GLU A 199 14.29 9.23 13.44
CA GLU A 199 14.26 8.39 14.62
C GLU A 199 12.84 7.90 14.84
N THR A 200 12.67 6.67 15.32
CA THR A 200 11.38 6.10 15.68
C THR A 200 11.37 5.61 17.11
N ASP A 201 10.23 5.78 17.79
CA ASP A 201 9.95 5.22 19.11
C ASP A 201 8.52 4.66 19.10
N GLY A 202 8.39 3.35 18.82
CA GLY A 202 7.12 2.74 18.52
C GLY A 202 6.46 3.41 17.32
N PRO A 203 5.21 3.89 17.41
CA PRO A 203 4.54 4.57 16.29
C PRO A 203 5.02 6.01 16.06
N LYS A 204 5.79 6.59 16.96
CA LYS A 204 6.32 7.94 16.78
C LYS A 204 7.42 7.95 15.72
N ILE A 205 7.44 9.00 14.91
CA ILE A 205 8.51 9.31 13.98
C ILE A 205 8.95 10.77 14.18
N ASP A 206 10.24 11.00 14.12
CA ASP A 206 10.85 12.33 14.16
C ASP A 206 11.80 12.44 12.97
N ILE A 207 11.42 13.21 11.96
CA ILE A 207 12.22 13.46 10.77
C ILE A 207 12.97 14.76 10.97
N LYS A 208 14.32 14.69 10.92
CA LYS A 208 15.21 15.79 11.28
C LYS A 208 16.03 16.28 10.10
N ALA A 209 16.28 17.58 10.11
CA ALA A 209 17.32 18.24 9.33
C ALA A 209 17.24 17.97 7.81
N LEU A 210 16.04 18.06 7.22
CA LEU A 210 15.89 17.96 5.76
C LEU A 210 16.57 19.16 5.08
N GLY A 211 17.85 18.98 4.74
CA GLY A 211 18.59 19.89 3.85
C GLY A 211 18.22 19.58 2.41
N MET A 212 17.73 20.56 1.66
CA MET A 212 17.27 20.36 0.27
C MET A 212 18.09 21.16 -0.75
N THR A 213 18.15 20.65 -1.99
CA THR A 213 18.51 21.44 -3.15
C THR A 213 17.44 22.52 -3.40
N ARG A 214 17.79 23.57 -4.12
CA ARG A 214 16.86 24.68 -4.41
C ARG A 214 16.79 24.96 -5.90
N MET A 215 16.37 23.96 -6.66
CA MET A 215 16.04 24.16 -8.06
C MET A 215 14.63 24.78 -8.16
N ALA A 216 14.41 25.60 -9.17
CA ALA A 216 13.06 26.06 -9.50
C ALA A 216 12.34 24.91 -10.21
N CYS A 217 11.40 24.29 -9.51
CA CYS A 217 10.58 23.24 -10.09
C CYS A 217 9.52 23.82 -11.05
N PRO A 218 8.94 23.01 -11.95
CA PRO A 218 7.85 23.42 -12.81
C PRO A 218 6.63 23.91 -12.04
N ASP A 219 5.77 24.68 -12.71
CA ASP A 219 4.50 25.11 -12.16
C ASP A 219 3.65 23.90 -11.76
N GLY A 220 3.07 23.96 -10.55
CA GLY A 220 2.28 22.86 -9.99
C GLY A 220 3.07 21.88 -9.14
N SER A 221 4.39 22.06 -8.99
CA SER A 221 5.19 21.28 -8.07
C SER A 221 4.70 21.42 -6.62
N MET A 222 4.71 20.33 -5.90
CA MET A 222 4.35 20.26 -4.47
C MET A 222 5.58 20.06 -3.57
N ASP A 223 6.79 20.28 -4.08
CA ASP A 223 8.07 19.99 -3.41
C ASP A 223 8.14 20.62 -2.01
N VAL A 224 7.80 21.90 -1.88
CA VAL A 224 7.82 22.62 -0.60
C VAL A 224 6.78 22.08 0.37
N ALA A 225 5.53 21.87 -0.08
CA ALA A 225 4.47 21.36 0.77
C ALA A 225 4.72 19.92 1.22
N PHE A 226 5.24 19.08 0.33
CA PHE A 226 5.61 17.71 0.64
C PHE A 226 6.70 17.64 1.72
N LEU A 227 7.79 18.40 1.55
CA LEU A 227 8.89 18.45 2.53
C LEU A 227 8.45 19.04 3.88
N GLN A 228 7.54 20.02 3.87
CA GLN A 228 6.96 20.56 5.10
C GLN A 228 6.12 19.50 5.81
N ASN A 229 5.24 18.81 5.11
CA ASN A 229 4.43 17.73 5.69
C ASN A 229 5.29 16.61 6.27
N LEU A 230 6.39 16.25 5.60
CA LEU A 230 7.34 15.26 6.12
C LEU A 230 8.01 15.73 7.42
N ASN A 231 8.44 16.98 7.47
CA ASN A 231 9.07 17.55 8.66
C ASN A 231 8.09 17.70 9.83
N ASP A 232 6.80 17.84 9.53
CA ASP A 232 5.74 17.98 10.53
C ASP A 232 5.15 16.61 10.96
N ALA A 233 5.49 15.50 10.30
CA ALA A 233 5.01 14.18 10.65
C ALA A 233 5.37 13.78 12.08
N VAL A 234 4.40 13.28 12.83
CA VAL A 234 4.55 12.94 14.27
C VAL A 234 4.41 11.45 14.56
N ALA A 235 3.74 10.72 13.68
CA ALA A 235 3.57 9.28 13.83
C ALA A 235 3.61 8.59 12.48
N HIS A 236 3.97 7.30 12.52
CA HIS A 236 3.89 6.41 11.37
C HIS A 236 3.11 5.16 11.74
N THR A 237 2.36 4.67 10.78
CA THR A 237 1.63 3.40 10.89
C THR A 237 1.71 2.67 9.56
N PHE A 238 1.58 1.35 9.63
CA PHE A 238 1.43 0.52 8.43
C PHE A 238 0.01 -0.02 8.38
N ARG A 239 -0.51 -0.19 7.18
CA ARG A 239 -1.78 -0.87 6.93
C ARG A 239 -1.73 -1.51 5.56
N ASP A 240 -1.98 -2.81 5.50
CA ASP A 240 -1.96 -3.58 4.25
C ASP A 240 -0.68 -3.36 3.44
N GLY A 241 0.48 -3.28 4.13
CA GLY A 241 1.79 -3.05 3.53
C GLY A 241 2.01 -1.65 2.93
N ARG A 242 1.16 -0.67 3.26
CA ARG A 242 1.34 0.76 2.95
C ARG A 242 1.81 1.50 4.19
N LEU A 243 2.54 2.58 3.98
CA LEU A 243 3.01 3.48 5.05
C LEU A 243 2.11 4.71 5.12
N TYR A 244 1.77 5.11 6.34
CA TYR A 244 0.99 6.31 6.63
C TYR A 244 1.75 7.17 7.62
N PHE A 245 1.76 8.49 7.38
CA PHE A 245 2.25 9.48 8.33
C PHE A 245 1.11 10.37 8.79
N ASP A 246 0.98 10.50 10.11
CA ASP A 246 0.02 11.40 10.73
C ASP A 246 0.64 12.78 10.93
N LEU A 247 -0.07 13.82 10.51
CA LEU A 247 0.28 15.21 10.77
C LEU A 247 -0.28 15.68 12.13
N PRO A 248 0.37 16.64 12.79
CA PRO A 248 -0.06 17.11 14.09
C PRO A 248 -1.42 17.79 14.02
N MET A 249 -2.15 17.78 15.16
CA MET A 249 -3.45 18.45 15.32
C MET A 249 -4.48 18.04 14.26
N ASP A 250 -4.50 16.76 13.91
CA ASP A 250 -5.36 16.21 12.85
C ASP A 250 -5.20 16.92 11.50
N GLY A 251 -3.99 17.42 11.20
CA GLY A 251 -3.68 18.16 9.97
C GLY A 251 -3.84 17.34 8.70
N GLY A 252 -3.86 16.01 8.81
CA GLY A 252 -4.04 15.08 7.69
C GLY A 252 -3.19 13.82 7.83
N ILE A 253 -3.33 12.93 6.85
CA ILE A 253 -2.60 11.65 6.77
C ILE A 253 -1.98 11.54 5.38
N LEU A 254 -0.66 11.42 5.32
CA LEU A 254 0.05 11.09 4.09
C LEU A 254 0.03 9.57 3.89
N GLU A 255 -0.30 9.13 2.69
CA GLU A 255 -0.28 7.73 2.30
C GLU A 255 0.83 7.48 1.29
N PHE A 256 1.63 6.43 1.55
CA PHE A 256 2.72 5.99 0.68
C PHE A 256 2.53 4.53 0.27
N ALA A 257 2.81 4.24 -0.99
CA ALA A 257 2.94 2.88 -1.49
C ALA A 257 4.42 2.51 -1.59
N PRO A 258 4.80 1.27 -1.23
CA PRO A 258 6.15 0.80 -1.47
C PRO A 258 6.35 0.47 -2.94
N VAL A 259 7.50 0.84 -3.48
CA VAL A 259 7.95 0.47 -4.82
C VAL A 259 9.34 -0.13 -4.72
N THR A 260 9.62 -1.14 -5.53
CA THR A 260 10.97 -1.68 -5.61
C THR A 260 11.82 -0.81 -6.55
N PRO A 261 13.15 -0.79 -6.39
CA PRO A 261 14.04 -0.07 -7.32
C PRO A 261 13.80 -0.47 -8.78
N HIS A 262 13.52 -1.74 -9.04
CA HIS A 262 13.23 -2.24 -10.37
C HIS A 262 11.92 -1.67 -10.96
N GLN A 263 10.89 -1.47 -10.14
CA GLN A 263 9.65 -0.83 -10.58
C GLN A 263 9.87 0.65 -10.93
N LEU A 264 10.68 1.38 -10.15
CA LEU A 264 11.05 2.77 -10.46
C LEU A 264 11.79 2.90 -11.80
N GLU A 265 12.70 1.98 -12.10
CA GLU A 265 13.39 1.96 -13.39
C GLU A 265 12.42 1.72 -14.56
N GLN A 266 11.42 0.87 -14.38
CA GLN A 266 10.39 0.61 -15.40
C GLN A 266 9.46 1.81 -15.59
N GLU A 267 9.04 2.47 -14.51
CA GLU A 267 8.21 3.68 -14.58
C GLU A 267 8.97 4.83 -15.29
N ALA A 268 10.24 5.02 -14.96
CA ALA A 268 11.09 6.01 -15.61
C ALA A 268 11.36 5.73 -17.10
N ALA A 269 11.29 4.46 -17.53
CA ALA A 269 11.48 4.05 -18.92
C ALA A 269 10.19 4.16 -19.77
N THR A 270 9.02 4.32 -19.13
CA THR A 270 7.74 4.43 -19.84
C THR A 270 7.45 5.91 -20.13
N PRO A 271 7.48 6.37 -21.41
CA PRO A 271 7.16 7.75 -21.72
C PRO A 271 5.70 8.05 -21.34
N ALA A 272 5.47 9.19 -20.69
CA ALA A 272 4.13 9.67 -20.39
C ALA A 272 3.29 9.66 -21.68
N ALA A 273 2.14 8.97 -21.64
CA ALA A 273 1.20 8.97 -22.75
C ALA A 273 0.68 10.41 -22.95
N SER A 274 1.10 11.02 -24.06
CA SER A 274 0.75 12.38 -24.48
C SER A 274 -0.69 12.46 -25.01
#